data_41031e32b80d666d7335083b8d72ea08
#
_entry.id   41031e32b80d666d7335083b8d72ea08
#
_cell.length_a   1.000
_cell.length_b   1.000
_cell.length_c   1.000
_cell.angle_alpha   90.00
_cell.angle_beta   90.00
_cell.angle_gamma   90.00
#
_symmetry.space_group_name_H-M   'P 1'
#
loop_
_entity.id
_entity.type
_entity.pdbx_description
1 polymer ?
#
loop_
_entity_poly.entity_id
_entity_poly.type
_entity_poly.pdbx_seq_one_letter_code
_entity_poly.pdbx_strand_id
1 'polypeptide(L)'
;MPDPTTTYTDLSALVINCTLKRSPERSHTQGLIDVSTGVLERQGVQVAVLRAVDLDIATGVWPDMTEHGWETDDWPVIYSQVMAADILTLAGPVWLGDNSSVMKKVIERLYACSSILNSEGQYAYYGRVGGCLITGNEDGAKHCAMNVLYSLQHLGYTVPPQADAGWVGEAGPGPSYLDPGSGGPENDFTNRNATFMTWNQLHLARMLKDAGGIPAYGNQRSEWDAGCRFDFENPEHR
;
A
#
# COMPACT_ATOMS: atom_id res chain seq x y z
N MET A 1 -11.64 -9.28 -22.49
CA MET A 1 -11.65 -7.82 -22.48
C MET A 1 -12.49 -7.40 -21.27
N PRO A 2 -12.12 -6.34 -20.55
CA PRO A 2 -13.01 -5.83 -19.49
C PRO A 2 -14.38 -5.50 -20.07
N ASP A 3 -15.41 -5.54 -19.23
CA ASP A 3 -16.74 -5.11 -19.62
C ASP A 3 -16.65 -3.69 -20.22
N PRO A 4 -17.08 -3.46 -21.47
CA PRO A 4 -16.93 -2.18 -22.14
C PRO A 4 -17.68 -1.03 -21.41
N THR A 5 -18.51 -1.36 -20.44
CA THR A 5 -19.23 -0.37 -19.62
C THR A 5 -18.46 0.05 -18.36
N THR A 6 -17.44 -0.71 -17.93
CA THR A 6 -16.66 -0.39 -16.74
C THR A 6 -15.51 0.54 -17.11
N THR A 7 -15.45 1.71 -16.50
CA THR A 7 -14.35 2.69 -16.63
C THR A 7 -13.58 2.81 -15.32
N TYR A 8 -12.27 3.04 -15.41
CA TYR A 8 -11.37 3.26 -14.28
C TYR A 8 -10.68 4.62 -14.33
N THR A 9 -11.05 5.47 -15.29
CA THR A 9 -10.37 6.75 -15.59
C THR A 9 -10.50 7.81 -14.50
N ASP A 10 -11.44 7.65 -13.59
CA ASP A 10 -11.65 8.49 -12.41
C ASP A 10 -10.99 7.90 -11.14
N LEU A 11 -10.31 6.76 -11.26
CA LEU A 11 -9.51 6.20 -10.18
C LEU A 11 -8.11 6.78 -10.16
N SER A 12 -7.52 6.79 -8.97
CA SER A 12 -6.14 7.20 -8.72
C SER A 12 -5.40 6.14 -7.91
N ALA A 13 -4.11 5.97 -8.19
CA ALA A 13 -3.24 5.03 -7.50
C ALA A 13 -1.94 5.71 -7.06
N LEU A 14 -1.52 5.42 -5.84
CA LEU A 14 -0.20 5.77 -5.32
C LEU A 14 0.59 4.49 -5.08
N VAL A 15 1.79 4.42 -5.65
CA VAL A 15 2.76 3.37 -5.34
C VAL A 15 3.91 3.98 -4.56
N ILE A 16 4.21 3.46 -3.37
CA ILE A 16 5.35 3.89 -2.57
C ILE A 16 6.46 2.85 -2.70
N ASN A 17 7.55 3.24 -3.39
CA ASN A 17 8.75 2.43 -3.53
C ASN A 17 9.63 2.60 -2.29
N CYS A 18 9.69 1.56 -1.47
CA CYS A 18 10.45 1.49 -0.22
C CYS A 18 11.85 0.87 -0.39
N THR A 19 12.46 1.05 -1.57
CA THR A 19 13.88 0.71 -1.78
C THR A 19 14.79 1.50 -0.85
N LEU A 20 15.98 0.95 -0.53
CA LEU A 20 17.02 1.68 0.22
C LEU A 20 17.93 2.53 -0.68
N LYS A 21 17.75 2.45 -1.99
CA LYS A 21 18.58 3.13 -2.99
C LYS A 21 17.96 4.46 -3.37
N ARG A 22 18.69 5.56 -3.16
CA ARG A 22 18.25 6.91 -3.58
C ARG A 22 18.30 7.05 -5.10
N SER A 23 17.45 7.91 -5.63
CA SER A 23 17.53 8.33 -7.04
C SER A 23 18.86 9.06 -7.32
N PRO A 24 19.50 8.85 -8.49
CA PRO A 24 19.04 8.06 -9.64
C PRO A 24 19.47 6.58 -9.62
N GLU A 25 19.94 6.06 -8.50
CA GLU A 25 20.40 4.66 -8.42
C GLU A 25 19.26 3.70 -8.82
N ARG A 26 19.63 2.65 -9.58
CA ARG A 26 18.66 1.68 -10.08
C ARG A 26 18.00 0.90 -8.93
N SER A 27 16.68 0.98 -8.83
CA SER A 27 15.86 0.15 -7.92
C SER A 27 15.33 -1.07 -8.67
N HIS A 28 15.62 -2.26 -8.18
CA HIS A 28 15.07 -3.50 -8.75
C HIS A 28 13.57 -3.62 -8.48
N THR A 29 13.11 -3.13 -7.32
CA THR A 29 11.69 -3.03 -6.97
C THR A 29 10.92 -2.16 -7.97
N GLN A 30 11.56 -1.12 -8.53
CA GLN A 30 10.92 -0.28 -9.56
C GLN A 30 10.49 -1.09 -10.78
N GLY A 31 11.30 -2.05 -11.23
CA GLY A 31 10.94 -2.88 -12.37
C GLY A 31 9.67 -3.70 -12.15
N LEU A 32 9.42 -4.18 -10.94
CA LEU A 32 8.17 -4.86 -10.61
C LEU A 32 7.00 -3.88 -10.45
N ILE A 33 7.27 -2.68 -9.94
CA ILE A 33 6.29 -1.58 -9.91
C ILE A 33 5.83 -1.25 -11.34
N ASP A 34 6.75 -1.16 -12.30
CA ASP A 34 6.46 -0.80 -13.70
C ASP A 34 5.49 -1.81 -14.36
N VAL A 35 5.52 -3.08 -13.96
CA VAL A 35 4.53 -4.09 -14.42
C VAL A 35 3.12 -3.70 -13.95
N SER A 36 2.95 -3.36 -12.68
CA SER A 36 1.65 -3.00 -12.11
C SER A 36 1.16 -1.65 -12.64
N THR A 37 2.00 -0.62 -12.62
CA THR A 37 1.63 0.73 -13.09
C THR A 37 1.27 0.72 -14.57
N GLY A 38 1.98 -0.07 -15.39
CA GLY A 38 1.64 -0.24 -16.80
C GLY A 38 0.25 -0.86 -17.02
N VAL A 39 -0.27 -1.69 -16.11
CA VAL A 39 -1.66 -2.17 -16.18
C VAL A 39 -2.62 -1.05 -15.82
N LEU A 40 -2.35 -0.32 -14.72
CA LEU A 40 -3.19 0.79 -14.24
C LEU A 40 -3.32 1.90 -15.31
N GLU A 41 -2.20 2.34 -15.87
CA GLU A 41 -2.14 3.41 -16.87
C GLU A 41 -2.88 3.04 -18.16
N ARG A 42 -2.79 1.77 -18.59
CA ARG A 42 -3.57 1.29 -19.76
C ARG A 42 -5.09 1.31 -19.52
N GLN A 43 -5.53 1.32 -18.28
CA GLN A 43 -6.95 1.47 -17.92
C GLN A 43 -7.33 2.94 -17.65
N GLY A 44 -6.40 3.87 -17.85
CA GLY A 44 -6.62 5.31 -17.69
C GLY A 44 -6.59 5.81 -16.24
N VAL A 45 -6.10 4.98 -15.31
CA VAL A 45 -5.91 5.37 -13.90
C VAL A 45 -4.81 6.41 -13.79
N GLN A 46 -5.01 7.43 -12.96
CA GLN A 46 -3.97 8.39 -12.61
C GLN A 46 -3.00 7.73 -11.62
N VAL A 47 -1.75 7.50 -12.04
CA VAL A 47 -0.74 6.81 -11.23
C VAL A 47 0.35 7.79 -10.79
N ALA A 48 0.66 7.78 -9.49
CA ALA A 48 1.84 8.40 -8.93
C ALA A 48 2.76 7.33 -8.32
N VAL A 49 4.06 7.47 -8.55
CA VAL A 49 5.08 6.62 -7.93
C VAL A 49 6.00 7.52 -7.10
N LEU A 50 6.15 7.18 -5.82
CA LEU A 50 6.97 7.92 -4.88
C LEU A 50 8.08 7.00 -4.36
N ARG A 51 9.33 7.46 -4.39
CA ARG A 51 10.45 6.74 -3.78
C ARG A 51 10.71 7.32 -2.40
N ALA A 52 10.32 6.58 -1.37
CA ALA A 52 10.29 7.07 0.01
C ALA A 52 11.67 7.50 0.55
N VAL A 53 12.75 6.83 0.12
CA VAL A 53 14.12 7.14 0.58
C VAL A 53 14.64 8.48 0.05
N ASP A 54 14.02 9.05 -0.98
CA ASP A 54 14.38 10.35 -1.54
C ASP A 54 13.84 11.52 -0.70
N LEU A 55 12.90 11.23 0.20
CA LEU A 55 12.17 12.20 1.01
C LEU A 55 12.65 12.17 2.47
N ASP A 56 12.53 13.30 3.14
CA ASP A 56 12.88 13.43 4.55
C ASP A 56 11.68 13.05 5.42
N ILE A 57 11.48 11.74 5.57
CA ILE A 57 10.41 11.19 6.40
C ILE A 57 10.93 11.04 7.83
N ALA A 58 10.47 11.88 8.73
CA ALA A 58 10.81 11.80 10.14
C ALA A 58 10.30 10.48 10.78
N THR A 59 11.07 9.92 11.70
CA THR A 59 10.60 8.81 12.54
C THR A 59 9.73 9.35 13.65
N GLY A 60 8.55 8.75 13.87
CA GLY A 60 7.70 9.20 14.96
C GLY A 60 6.26 8.71 14.85
N VAL A 61 5.47 9.10 15.86
CA VAL A 61 4.11 8.58 16.10
C VAL A 61 3.01 9.63 15.90
N TRP A 62 3.38 10.82 15.45
CA TRP A 62 2.43 11.90 15.19
C TRP A 62 2.29 12.18 13.69
N PRO A 63 1.15 12.70 13.23
CA PRO A 63 0.95 13.03 11.82
C PRO A 63 1.99 14.00 11.27
N ASP A 64 2.39 14.98 12.06
CA ASP A 64 3.45 15.94 11.73
C ASP A 64 4.49 15.95 12.85
N MET A 65 5.69 15.49 12.56
CA MET A 65 6.78 15.42 13.53
C MET A 65 7.50 16.76 13.73
N THR A 66 7.28 17.75 12.87
CA THR A 66 7.83 19.10 13.08
C THR A 66 7.25 19.77 14.33
N GLU A 67 6.01 19.41 14.70
CA GLU A 67 5.38 19.85 15.94
C GLU A 67 5.94 19.12 17.18
N HIS A 68 6.81 18.12 16.97
CA HIS A 68 7.35 17.24 18.00
C HIS A 68 8.89 17.18 17.99
N GLY A 69 9.55 18.28 17.60
CA GLY A 69 10.99 18.48 17.75
C GLY A 69 11.84 18.05 16.57
N TRP A 70 11.27 17.73 15.43
CA TRP A 70 11.97 17.53 14.18
C TRP A 70 12.02 18.84 13.38
N GLU A 71 13.11 19.11 12.69
CA GLU A 71 13.24 20.31 11.85
C GLU A 71 12.43 20.21 10.55
N THR A 72 12.37 19.01 10.00
CA THR A 72 11.69 18.72 8.72
C THR A 72 10.94 17.41 8.80
N ASP A 73 9.82 17.31 8.09
CA ASP A 73 9.05 16.08 7.89
C ASP A 73 8.21 16.19 6.61
N ASP A 74 8.57 15.43 5.58
CA ASP A 74 7.81 15.39 4.33
C ASP A 74 6.51 14.56 4.45
N TRP A 75 6.30 13.88 5.58
CA TRP A 75 5.17 12.98 5.73
C TRP A 75 3.79 13.64 5.57
N PRO A 76 3.51 14.84 6.06
CA PRO A 76 2.20 15.49 5.85
C PRO A 76 1.84 15.63 4.37
N VAL A 77 2.82 15.93 3.51
CA VAL A 77 2.63 16.02 2.05
C VAL A 77 2.40 14.63 1.45
N ILE A 78 3.17 13.62 1.87
CA ILE A 78 2.99 12.23 1.45
C ILE A 78 1.60 11.73 1.88
N TYR A 79 1.21 11.99 3.11
CA TYR A 79 -0.10 11.60 3.62
C TYR A 79 -1.26 12.20 2.81
N SER A 80 -1.12 13.45 2.38
CA SER A 80 -2.12 14.07 1.50
C SER A 80 -2.26 13.30 0.17
N GLN A 81 -1.16 12.80 -0.41
CA GLN A 81 -1.19 11.96 -1.62
C GLN A 81 -1.79 10.58 -1.33
N VAL A 82 -1.48 9.98 -0.17
CA VAL A 82 -2.08 8.73 0.29
C VAL A 82 -3.61 8.88 0.38
N MET A 83 -4.08 9.98 0.95
CA MET A 83 -5.51 10.24 1.12
C MET A 83 -6.22 10.61 -0.18
N ALA A 84 -5.52 11.09 -1.20
CA ALA A 84 -6.08 11.36 -2.53
C ALA A 84 -6.19 10.09 -3.40
N ALA A 85 -5.49 9.01 -3.05
CA ALA A 85 -5.46 7.78 -3.85
C ALA A 85 -6.58 6.80 -3.46
N ASP A 86 -7.24 6.21 -4.46
CA ASP A 86 -8.18 5.10 -4.28
C ASP A 86 -7.45 3.78 -4.01
N ILE A 87 -6.23 3.65 -4.54
CA ILE A 87 -5.38 2.46 -4.44
C ILE A 87 -4.01 2.84 -3.86
N LEU A 88 -3.58 2.15 -2.80
CA LEU A 88 -2.23 2.25 -2.27
C LEU A 88 -1.49 0.92 -2.43
N THR A 89 -0.37 0.93 -3.14
CA THR A 89 0.53 -0.22 -3.24
C THR A 89 1.87 0.11 -2.58
N LEU A 90 2.24 -0.66 -1.56
CA LEU A 90 3.56 -0.56 -0.93
C LEU A 90 4.51 -1.57 -1.60
N ALA A 91 5.63 -1.09 -2.10
CA ALA A 91 6.59 -1.93 -2.81
C ALA A 91 7.97 -1.86 -2.17
N GLY A 92 8.60 -2.99 -1.91
CA GLY A 92 9.90 -2.98 -1.24
C GLY A 92 10.73 -4.25 -1.45
N PRO A 93 12.04 -4.18 -1.12
CA PRO A 93 12.90 -5.34 -1.12
C PRO A 93 12.82 -6.12 0.19
N VAL A 94 13.10 -7.43 0.11
CA VAL A 94 13.43 -8.25 1.27
C VAL A 94 14.82 -7.87 1.78
N TRP A 95 14.96 -7.73 3.09
CA TRP A 95 16.22 -7.56 3.79
C TRP A 95 16.28 -8.45 5.02
N LEU A 96 17.21 -9.41 5.05
CA LEU A 96 17.36 -10.38 6.15
C LEU A 96 16.03 -11.07 6.49
N GLY A 97 15.31 -11.52 5.45
CA GLY A 97 14.03 -12.21 5.62
C GLY A 97 12.83 -11.31 5.98
N ASP A 98 13.01 -9.99 6.08
CA ASP A 98 11.98 -9.04 6.51
C ASP A 98 11.90 -7.83 5.56
N ASN A 99 10.95 -6.95 5.80
CA ASN A 99 10.79 -5.69 5.08
C ASN A 99 11.98 -4.74 5.32
N SER A 100 12.29 -3.92 4.32
CA SER A 100 13.28 -2.86 4.47
C SER A 100 12.89 -1.88 5.59
N SER A 101 13.88 -1.24 6.22
CA SER A 101 13.64 -0.18 7.22
C SER A 101 12.80 0.97 6.66
N VAL A 102 12.92 1.28 5.37
CA VAL A 102 12.11 2.30 4.69
C VAL A 102 10.64 1.86 4.60
N MET A 103 10.37 0.59 4.27
CA MET A 103 9.01 0.03 4.29
C MET A 103 8.40 0.12 5.69
N LYS A 104 9.18 -0.26 6.71
CA LYS A 104 8.73 -0.21 8.09
C LYS A 104 8.42 1.22 8.53
N LYS A 105 9.29 2.17 8.20
CA LYS A 105 9.05 3.59 8.46
C LYS A 105 7.75 4.09 7.80
N VAL A 106 7.50 3.76 6.54
CA VAL A 106 6.26 4.13 5.85
C VAL A 106 5.04 3.57 6.58
N ILE A 107 5.07 2.28 6.97
CA ILE A 107 3.98 1.65 7.73
C ILE A 107 3.75 2.36 9.07
N GLU A 108 4.82 2.67 9.80
CA GLU A 108 4.73 3.38 11.08
C GLU A 108 4.16 4.79 10.93
N ARG A 109 4.51 5.48 9.86
CA ARG A 109 3.96 6.80 9.56
C ARG A 109 2.48 6.75 9.12
N LEU A 110 2.07 5.72 8.38
CA LEU A 110 0.65 5.47 8.13
C LEU A 110 -0.10 5.23 9.44
N TYR A 111 0.49 4.46 10.36
CA TYR A 111 -0.11 4.19 11.67
C TYR A 111 -0.17 5.45 12.55
N ALA A 112 0.78 6.36 12.44
CA ALA A 112 0.76 7.65 13.13
C ALA A 112 -0.50 8.50 12.79
N CYS A 113 -1.11 8.25 11.63
CA CYS A 113 -2.34 8.90 11.17
C CYS A 113 -3.61 8.05 11.40
N SER A 114 -3.50 6.90 12.07
CA SER A 114 -4.60 5.93 12.21
C SER A 114 -5.79 6.41 13.04
N SER A 115 -5.61 7.43 13.87
CA SER A 115 -6.69 8.02 14.68
C SER A 115 -7.52 9.07 13.93
N ILE A 116 -7.10 9.47 12.73
CA ILE A 116 -7.81 10.45 11.91
C ILE A 116 -9.09 9.79 11.38
N LEU A 117 -10.19 10.51 11.47
CA LEU A 117 -11.51 10.04 11.01
C LEU A 117 -11.92 10.76 9.72
N ASN A 118 -12.72 10.07 8.91
CA ASN A 118 -13.40 10.67 7.76
C ASN A 118 -14.68 11.42 8.19
N SER A 119 -15.38 12.02 7.25
CA SER A 119 -16.63 12.77 7.48
C SER A 119 -17.74 11.91 8.08
N GLU A 120 -17.70 10.61 7.87
CA GLU A 120 -18.69 9.65 8.38
C GLU A 120 -18.35 9.13 9.79
N GLY A 121 -17.24 9.59 10.39
CA GLY A 121 -16.79 9.15 11.71
C GLY A 121 -16.08 7.79 11.72
N GLN A 122 -15.74 7.25 10.56
CA GLN A 122 -14.93 6.04 10.38
C GLN A 122 -13.44 6.40 10.32
N TYR A 123 -12.55 5.41 10.47
CA TYR A 123 -11.12 5.63 10.22
C TYR A 123 -10.86 6.10 8.78
N ALA A 124 -9.96 7.07 8.63
CA ALA A 124 -9.77 7.82 7.38
C ALA A 124 -9.43 6.96 6.16
N TYR A 125 -8.82 5.79 6.35
CA TYR A 125 -8.42 4.90 5.25
C TYR A 125 -9.56 4.03 4.70
N TYR A 126 -10.74 4.02 5.33
CA TYR A 126 -11.89 3.25 4.85
C TYR A 126 -12.29 3.68 3.43
N GLY A 127 -12.72 2.71 2.63
CA GLY A 127 -13.10 2.93 1.24
C GLY A 127 -11.92 2.90 0.24
N ARG A 128 -10.69 2.65 0.70
CA ARG A 128 -9.49 2.52 -0.14
C ARG A 128 -9.01 1.08 -0.23
N VAL A 129 -8.27 0.78 -1.28
CA VAL A 129 -7.73 -0.56 -1.56
C VAL A 129 -6.23 -0.60 -1.34
N GLY A 130 -5.75 -1.66 -0.70
CA GLY A 130 -4.33 -1.85 -0.40
C GLY A 130 -3.73 -3.11 -1.00
N GLY A 131 -2.42 -3.09 -1.29
CA GLY A 131 -1.66 -4.26 -1.72
C GLY A 131 -0.17 -4.04 -1.67
N CYS A 132 0.63 -5.06 -2.03
CA CYS A 132 2.08 -4.93 -1.98
C CYS A 132 2.84 -5.71 -3.06
N LEU A 133 4.03 -5.20 -3.39
CA LEU A 133 4.98 -5.79 -4.32
C LEU A 133 6.32 -6.02 -3.60
N ILE A 134 6.84 -7.24 -3.64
CA ILE A 134 8.05 -7.61 -2.92
C ILE A 134 9.09 -8.19 -3.88
N THR A 135 10.34 -7.71 -3.78
CA THR A 135 11.47 -8.24 -4.55
C THR A 135 12.61 -8.64 -3.62
N GLY A 136 13.35 -9.68 -3.96
CA GLY A 136 14.51 -10.11 -3.17
C GLY A 136 15.33 -11.23 -3.80
N ASN A 137 16.48 -11.49 -3.21
CA ASN A 137 17.38 -12.60 -3.54
C ASN A 137 17.55 -13.56 -2.35
N GLU A 138 16.57 -13.58 -1.45
CA GLU A 138 16.57 -14.43 -0.25
C GLU A 138 15.14 -14.75 0.18
N ASP A 139 14.97 -15.71 1.05
CA ASP A 139 13.67 -16.06 1.62
C ASP A 139 13.08 -14.88 2.40
N GLY A 140 11.75 -14.85 2.49
CA GLY A 140 11.04 -13.85 3.30
C GLY A 140 10.00 -13.02 2.53
N ALA A 141 9.86 -13.20 1.21
CA ALA A 141 8.89 -12.41 0.44
C ALA A 141 7.46 -12.57 0.98
N LYS A 142 7.05 -13.77 1.36
CA LYS A 142 5.71 -13.99 1.93
C LYS A 142 5.59 -13.45 3.36
N HIS A 143 6.64 -13.51 4.17
CA HIS A 143 6.67 -12.86 5.48
C HIS A 143 6.53 -11.33 5.34
N CYS A 144 7.28 -10.72 4.42
CA CYS A 144 7.16 -9.29 4.11
C CYS A 144 5.74 -8.93 3.68
N ALA A 145 5.17 -9.69 2.73
CA ALA A 145 3.83 -9.46 2.22
C ALA A 145 2.76 -9.58 3.34
N MET A 146 2.82 -10.61 4.17
CA MET A 146 1.90 -10.80 5.30
C MET A 146 1.94 -9.60 6.26
N ASN A 147 3.14 -9.09 6.59
CA ASN A 147 3.29 -7.94 7.47
C ASN A 147 2.69 -6.67 6.85
N VAL A 148 2.94 -6.42 5.57
CA VAL A 148 2.39 -5.25 4.86
C VAL A 148 0.87 -5.34 4.75
N LEU A 149 0.34 -6.48 4.31
CA LEU A 149 -1.11 -6.66 4.12
C LEU A 149 -1.87 -6.60 5.44
N TYR A 150 -1.32 -7.19 6.52
CA TYR A 150 -1.90 -7.05 7.86
C TYR A 150 -1.93 -5.58 8.30
N SER A 151 -0.83 -4.86 8.09
CA SER A 151 -0.75 -3.44 8.46
C SER A 151 -1.78 -2.60 7.71
N LEU A 152 -1.92 -2.79 6.40
CA LEU A 152 -2.91 -2.08 5.58
C LEU A 152 -4.34 -2.40 6.01
N GLN A 153 -4.65 -3.68 6.22
CA GLN A 153 -5.98 -4.12 6.67
C GLN A 153 -6.30 -3.55 8.07
N HIS A 154 -5.34 -3.58 9.00
CA HIS A 154 -5.50 -3.02 10.34
C HIS A 154 -5.80 -1.51 10.32
N LEU A 155 -5.18 -0.78 9.39
CA LEU A 155 -5.41 0.65 9.20
C LEU A 155 -6.79 0.99 8.62
N GLY A 156 -7.44 0.02 7.96
CA GLY A 156 -8.76 0.23 7.35
C GLY A 156 -8.80 0.12 5.83
N TYR A 157 -7.69 -0.23 5.18
CA TYR A 157 -7.70 -0.55 3.75
C TYR A 157 -8.44 -1.85 3.49
N THR A 158 -9.21 -1.90 2.41
CA THR A 158 -9.76 -3.14 1.91
C THR A 158 -8.69 -3.87 1.10
N VAL A 159 -8.39 -5.12 1.49
CA VAL A 159 -7.37 -5.95 0.84
C VAL A 159 -8.08 -6.93 -0.11
N PRO A 160 -7.84 -6.84 -1.43
CA PRO A 160 -8.47 -7.72 -2.41
C PRO A 160 -7.88 -9.13 -2.38
N PRO A 161 -8.51 -10.11 -3.06
CA PRO A 161 -7.88 -11.40 -3.32
C PRO A 161 -6.51 -11.22 -4.00
N GLN A 162 -5.53 -12.05 -3.62
CA GLN A 162 -4.18 -12.02 -4.20
C GLN A 162 -3.54 -10.62 -4.18
N ALA A 163 -3.65 -9.93 -3.06
CA ALA A 163 -3.19 -8.55 -2.89
C ALA A 163 -1.67 -8.39 -2.81
N ASP A 164 -0.91 -9.47 -2.98
CA ASP A 164 0.54 -9.46 -3.04
C ASP A 164 1.06 -10.09 -4.33
N ALA A 165 2.13 -9.52 -4.85
CA ALA A 165 2.94 -10.19 -5.86
C ALA A 165 4.43 -9.95 -5.55
N GLY A 166 5.27 -10.86 -6.01
CA GLY A 166 6.69 -10.74 -5.75
C GLY A 166 7.54 -11.61 -6.66
N TRP A 167 8.83 -11.29 -6.66
CA TRP A 167 9.87 -12.06 -7.30
C TRP A 167 10.99 -12.31 -6.29
N VAL A 168 11.44 -13.55 -6.21
CA VAL A 168 12.59 -13.96 -5.43
C VAL A 168 13.58 -14.66 -6.36
N GLY A 169 14.77 -14.11 -6.47
CA GLY A 169 15.87 -14.71 -7.21
C GLY A 169 16.59 -15.78 -6.40
N GLU A 170 17.66 -16.31 -7.00
CA GLU A 170 18.54 -17.26 -6.33
C GLU A 170 19.17 -16.61 -5.09
N ALA A 171 19.11 -17.32 -3.96
CA ALA A 171 19.64 -16.84 -2.70
C ALA A 171 21.17 -16.65 -2.75
N GLY A 172 21.66 -15.56 -2.12
CA GLY A 172 23.07 -15.22 -2.08
C GLY A 172 23.43 -14.11 -3.08
N PRO A 173 24.65 -14.08 -3.64
CA PRO A 173 25.10 -13.01 -4.53
C PRO A 173 24.57 -13.13 -5.98
N GLY A 174 23.45 -13.80 -6.17
CA GLY A 174 22.82 -13.97 -7.47
C GLY A 174 22.30 -12.66 -8.06
N PRO A 175 21.92 -12.64 -9.37
CA PRO A 175 21.43 -11.44 -10.00
C PRO A 175 20.09 -10.99 -9.38
N SER A 176 19.92 -9.69 -9.20
CA SER A 176 18.68 -9.09 -8.73
C SER A 176 17.69 -8.90 -9.89
N TYR A 177 16.43 -8.64 -9.61
CA TYR A 177 15.30 -8.66 -10.54
C TYR A 177 15.56 -8.08 -11.94
N LEU A 178 16.24 -6.93 -12.03
CA LEU A 178 16.54 -6.25 -13.30
C LEU A 178 17.96 -6.55 -13.83
N ASP A 179 18.75 -7.41 -13.18
CA ASP A 179 20.07 -7.72 -13.64
C ASP A 179 20.05 -8.72 -14.80
N PRO A 180 21.00 -8.63 -15.72
CA PRO A 180 21.13 -9.63 -16.78
C PRO A 180 21.23 -11.04 -16.23
N GLY A 181 20.46 -11.96 -16.78
CA GLY A 181 20.46 -13.36 -16.37
C GLY A 181 19.60 -13.68 -15.14
N SER A 182 18.92 -12.69 -14.54
CA SER A 182 18.00 -12.93 -13.40
C SER A 182 16.76 -13.70 -13.82
N GLY A 183 16.32 -13.56 -15.07
CA GLY A 183 15.01 -14.06 -15.55
C GLY A 183 13.81 -13.37 -14.86
N GLY A 184 14.06 -12.31 -14.07
CA GLY A 184 13.01 -11.63 -13.30
C GLY A 184 11.94 -11.01 -14.18
N PRO A 185 12.28 -10.10 -15.11
CA PRO A 185 11.31 -9.46 -16.00
C PRO A 185 10.53 -10.44 -16.90
N GLU A 186 11.12 -11.58 -17.23
CA GLU A 186 10.53 -12.63 -18.08
C GLU A 186 9.77 -13.69 -17.26
N ASN A 187 9.79 -13.62 -15.94
CA ASN A 187 9.19 -14.62 -15.08
C ASN A 187 7.66 -14.60 -15.17
N ASP A 188 7.08 -15.60 -15.85
CA ASP A 188 5.65 -15.70 -16.12
C ASP A 188 4.81 -15.76 -14.83
N PHE A 189 5.28 -16.49 -13.81
CA PHE A 189 4.57 -16.59 -12.53
C PHE A 189 4.49 -15.24 -11.83
N THR A 190 5.59 -14.49 -11.78
CA THR A 190 5.64 -13.14 -11.19
C THR A 190 4.75 -12.17 -11.96
N ASN A 191 4.86 -12.14 -13.29
CA ASN A 191 4.09 -11.25 -14.15
C ASN A 191 2.60 -11.53 -14.07
N ARG A 192 2.19 -12.80 -14.05
CA ARG A 192 0.81 -13.21 -13.85
C ARG A 192 0.27 -12.74 -12.50
N ASN A 193 1.03 -12.96 -11.41
CA ASN A 193 0.57 -12.57 -10.08
C ASN A 193 0.50 -11.06 -9.92
N ALA A 194 1.48 -10.30 -10.44
CA ALA A 194 1.44 -8.84 -10.44
C ALA A 194 0.24 -8.31 -11.24
N THR A 195 -0.05 -8.94 -12.39
CA THR A 195 -1.20 -8.60 -13.21
C THR A 195 -2.52 -8.88 -12.47
N PHE A 196 -2.67 -10.06 -11.85
CA PHE A 196 -3.89 -10.42 -11.12
C PHE A 196 -4.09 -9.52 -9.89
N MET A 197 -3.03 -9.28 -9.13
CA MET A 197 -3.06 -8.34 -8.02
C MET A 197 -3.60 -6.97 -8.47
N THR A 198 -3.03 -6.42 -9.52
CA THR A 198 -3.38 -5.09 -10.03
C THR A 198 -4.84 -5.04 -10.51
N TRP A 199 -5.30 -6.05 -11.24
CA TRP A 199 -6.70 -6.13 -11.67
C TRP A 199 -7.67 -6.29 -10.50
N ASN A 200 -7.32 -7.08 -9.49
CA ASN A 200 -8.15 -7.23 -8.30
C ASN A 200 -8.23 -5.91 -7.51
N GLN A 201 -7.13 -5.14 -7.44
CA GLN A 201 -7.14 -3.79 -6.85
C GLN A 201 -8.05 -2.86 -7.65
N LEU A 202 -7.97 -2.85 -8.98
CA LEU A 202 -8.81 -2.04 -9.86
C LEU A 202 -10.30 -2.33 -9.67
N HIS A 203 -10.67 -3.61 -9.76
CA HIS A 203 -12.06 -4.02 -9.62
C HIS A 203 -12.62 -3.65 -8.25
N LEU A 204 -11.87 -3.91 -7.19
CA LEU A 204 -12.32 -3.60 -5.83
C LEU A 204 -12.41 -2.09 -5.59
N ALA A 205 -11.43 -1.31 -6.07
CA ALA A 205 -11.48 0.15 -5.98
C ALA A 205 -12.69 0.72 -6.73
N ARG A 206 -13.00 0.18 -7.93
CA ARG A 206 -14.20 0.57 -8.66
C ARG A 206 -15.47 0.26 -7.88
N MET A 207 -15.59 -0.96 -7.36
CA MET A 207 -16.74 -1.38 -6.55
C MET A 207 -16.94 -0.48 -5.32
N LEU A 208 -15.86 -0.17 -4.59
CA LEU A 208 -15.92 0.71 -3.43
C LEU A 208 -16.30 2.14 -3.81
N LYS A 209 -15.74 2.67 -4.89
CA LYS A 209 -16.06 4.03 -5.35
C LYS A 209 -17.51 4.15 -5.81
N ASP A 210 -18.03 3.15 -6.51
CA ASP A 210 -19.43 3.11 -6.95
C ASP A 210 -20.40 2.98 -5.78
N ALA A 211 -19.99 2.27 -4.72
CA ALA A 211 -20.77 2.11 -3.49
C ALA A 211 -20.67 3.34 -2.55
N GLY A 212 -19.81 4.32 -2.83
CA GLY A 212 -19.55 5.44 -1.93
C GLY A 212 -18.68 5.07 -0.72
N GLY A 213 -17.92 3.97 -0.80
CA GLY A 213 -17.06 3.46 0.27
C GLY A 213 -17.67 2.32 1.08
N ILE A 214 -17.21 2.15 2.30
CA ILE A 214 -17.77 1.19 3.27
C ILE A 214 -18.96 1.85 3.98
N PRO A 215 -20.15 1.22 4.04
CA PRO A 215 -21.30 1.79 4.74
C PRO A 215 -20.99 2.16 6.19
N ALA A 216 -21.43 3.34 6.60
CA ALA A 216 -21.07 3.95 7.88
C ALA A 216 -22.06 3.58 9.00
N TYR A 217 -22.30 2.29 9.25
CA TYR A 217 -23.05 1.83 10.41
C TYR A 217 -22.33 0.64 11.07
N GLY A 218 -22.17 0.70 12.38
CA GLY A 218 -21.49 -0.36 13.14
C GLY A 218 -19.96 -0.25 13.15
N ASN A 219 -19.39 0.73 12.45
CA ASN A 219 -17.93 0.93 12.29
C ASN A 219 -17.52 2.41 12.41
N GLN A 220 -18.38 3.24 12.98
CA GLN A 220 -18.13 4.66 13.22
C GLN A 220 -17.49 4.84 14.60
N ARG A 221 -16.20 5.19 14.60
CA ARG A 221 -15.45 5.41 15.84
C ARG A 221 -16.02 6.59 16.62
N SER A 222 -16.43 7.66 15.96
CA SER A 222 -17.04 8.83 16.58
C SER A 222 -18.32 8.48 17.36
N GLU A 223 -19.18 7.65 16.77
CA GLU A 223 -20.42 7.21 17.41
C GLU A 223 -20.17 6.30 18.59
N TRP A 224 -19.16 5.41 18.49
CA TRP A 224 -18.75 4.58 19.62
C TRP A 224 -18.25 5.41 20.79
N ASP A 225 -17.42 6.43 20.53
CA ASP A 225 -16.90 7.34 21.54
C ASP A 225 -18.01 8.21 22.15
N ALA A 226 -19.06 8.52 21.38
CA ALA A 226 -20.27 9.20 21.87
C ALA A 226 -21.24 8.31 22.65
N GLY A 227 -20.93 7.01 22.79
CA GLY A 227 -21.72 6.07 23.59
C GLY A 227 -22.62 5.13 22.81
N CYS A 228 -22.69 5.24 21.48
CA CYS A 228 -23.39 4.26 20.65
C CYS A 228 -22.69 2.88 20.73
N ARG A 229 -23.48 1.81 20.74
CA ARG A 229 -22.94 0.44 20.82
C ARG A 229 -23.35 -0.43 19.63
N PHE A 230 -24.06 0.12 18.64
CA PHE A 230 -24.45 -0.57 17.41
C PHE A 230 -25.04 -1.96 17.68
N ASP A 231 -26.05 -2.01 18.56
CA ASP A 231 -26.71 -3.25 18.99
C ASP A 231 -25.84 -4.22 19.80
N PHE A 232 -24.61 -3.80 20.20
CA PHE A 232 -23.76 -4.60 21.05
C PHE A 232 -24.28 -4.59 22.50
N GLU A 233 -24.59 -5.76 23.01
CA GLU A 233 -24.96 -5.99 24.41
C GLU A 233 -23.98 -6.94 25.08
N ASN A 234 -23.17 -6.43 26.00
CA ASN A 234 -22.29 -7.24 26.83
C ASN A 234 -22.25 -6.69 28.27
N PRO A 235 -23.23 -7.04 29.09
CA PRO A 235 -23.31 -6.52 30.48
C PRO A 235 -22.21 -7.04 31.40
N GLU A 236 -21.56 -8.18 31.07
CA GLU A 236 -20.58 -8.82 31.95
C GLU A 236 -19.17 -8.26 31.86
N HIS A 237 -18.84 -7.53 30.78
CA HIS A 237 -17.48 -7.06 30.48
C HIS A 237 -17.39 -5.54 30.27
N ARG A 238 -18.27 -4.79 30.90
CA ARG A 238 -18.27 -3.32 30.84
C ARG A 238 -17.51 -2.70 32.00
#